data_9a1584687e2ab334410579d68c0b8584
#
_entry.id   9a1584687e2ab334410579d68c0b8584
#
_cell.length_a   1.000
_cell.length_b   1.000
_cell.length_c   1.000
_cell.angle_alpha   90.00
_cell.angle_beta   90.00
_cell.angle_gamma   90.00
#
_symmetry.space_group_name_H-M   'P 1'
#
loop_
_entity.id
_entity.type
_entity.pdbx_description
1 polymer ?
#
loop_
_entity_poly.entity_id
_entity_poly.type
_entity_poly.pdbx_seq_one_letter_code
_entity_poly.pdbx_strand_id
1 'polypeptide(L)'
;MDDRRKRRDARRRKKEQQAKGCLGLVILMAILTLGAAVLWAMGGTQSWTDRLTENPYGPGDFSSLGGYVTCTAGPTRRGIDVSEYQEKIDWAAVKAGGFDFAFIRIGYRGYTSGELFPDDLARENLAGARAAGIDVGVYFYSQAVSPEEAAAEARWCLEFLGSEMLDLPLVYDWEWVSAEARTGGMDKATLTECAKTFCQTIENGGYQPMLYFN
;
A
#
# COMPACT_ATOMS: atom_id res chain seq x y z
N MET A 1 59.88 -25.40 40.28
CA MET A 1 59.87 -24.18 39.44
C MET A 1 59.16 -24.36 38.12
N ASP A 2 59.02 -25.56 37.56
CA ASP A 2 58.44 -25.86 36.26
C ASP A 2 56.90 -25.76 36.17
N ASP A 3 56.16 -26.06 37.21
CA ASP A 3 54.67 -26.06 37.19
C ASP A 3 54.05 -24.66 37.07
N ARG A 4 54.68 -23.66 37.66
CA ARG A 4 54.23 -22.26 37.56
C ARG A 4 54.40 -21.66 36.14
N ARG A 5 55.43 -22.12 35.43
CA ARG A 5 55.73 -21.70 34.06
C ARG A 5 54.70 -22.32 33.10
N LYS A 6 54.40 -23.63 33.25
CA LYS A 6 53.38 -24.31 32.43
C LYS A 6 51.98 -23.69 32.60
N ARG A 7 51.60 -23.33 33.82
CA ARG A 7 50.30 -22.65 34.10
C ARG A 7 50.23 -21.23 33.47
N ARG A 8 51.32 -20.49 33.47
CA ARG A 8 51.38 -19.18 32.79
C ARG A 8 51.24 -19.32 31.31
N ASP A 9 51.95 -20.26 30.70
CA ASP A 9 51.88 -20.49 29.25
C ASP A 9 50.52 -20.99 28.79
N ALA A 10 49.88 -21.86 29.54
CA ALA A 10 48.51 -22.31 29.31
C ALA A 10 47.48 -21.14 29.39
N ARG A 11 47.60 -20.24 30.37
CA ARG A 11 46.74 -19.06 30.48
C ARG A 11 46.98 -18.07 29.34
N ARG A 12 48.25 -17.92 28.89
CA ARG A 12 48.58 -17.07 27.76
C ARG A 12 47.96 -17.58 26.44
N ARG A 13 48.10 -18.88 26.16
CA ARG A 13 47.49 -19.54 24.99
C ARG A 13 45.95 -19.44 25.01
N LYS A 14 45.33 -19.61 26.17
CA LYS A 14 43.88 -19.46 26.30
C LYS A 14 43.39 -18.03 26.05
N LYS A 15 44.14 -17.03 26.52
CA LYS A 15 43.86 -15.60 26.21
C LYS A 15 44.07 -15.27 24.74
N GLU A 16 45.12 -15.81 24.13
CA GLU A 16 45.37 -15.62 22.67
C GLU A 16 44.30 -16.28 21.81
N GLN A 17 43.81 -17.47 22.19
CA GLN A 17 42.69 -18.13 21.53
C GLN A 17 41.38 -17.35 21.70
N GLN A 18 41.09 -16.86 22.89
CA GLN A 18 39.91 -16.01 23.13
C GLN A 18 39.99 -14.68 22.31
N ALA A 19 41.15 -14.06 22.30
CA ALA A 19 41.34 -12.83 21.51
C ALA A 19 41.17 -13.05 20.02
N LYS A 20 41.68 -14.18 19.46
CA LYS A 20 41.48 -14.57 18.06
C LYS A 20 40.00 -14.87 17.75
N GLY A 21 39.28 -15.53 18.70
CA GLY A 21 37.85 -15.79 18.60
C GLY A 21 37.02 -14.49 18.59
N CYS A 22 37.33 -13.57 19.51
CA CYS A 22 36.67 -12.25 19.54
C CYS A 22 36.95 -11.43 18.28
N LEU A 23 38.19 -11.44 17.79
CA LEU A 23 38.56 -10.74 16.56
C LEU A 23 37.80 -11.31 15.35
N GLY A 24 37.69 -12.66 15.25
CA GLY A 24 36.91 -13.32 14.19
C GLY A 24 35.43 -12.93 14.23
N LEU A 25 34.86 -12.83 15.42
CA LEU A 25 33.46 -12.42 15.60
C LEU A 25 33.22 -10.96 15.20
N VAL A 26 34.13 -10.07 15.55
CA VAL A 26 34.07 -8.64 15.14
C VAL A 26 34.19 -8.49 13.63
N ILE A 27 35.10 -9.23 13.00
CA ILE A 27 35.24 -9.21 11.53
C ILE A 27 33.98 -9.74 10.87
N LEU A 28 33.39 -10.84 11.36
CA LEU A 28 32.14 -11.38 10.82
C LEU A 28 30.99 -10.40 10.95
N MET A 29 30.84 -9.74 12.09
CA MET A 29 29.83 -8.71 12.29
C MET A 29 30.04 -7.52 11.36
N ALA A 30 31.27 -7.09 11.15
CA ALA A 30 31.61 -6.01 10.22
C ALA A 30 31.26 -6.38 8.76
N ILE A 31 31.51 -7.63 8.35
CA ILE A 31 31.15 -8.14 7.02
C ILE A 31 29.63 -8.21 6.87
N LEU A 32 28.90 -8.67 7.87
CA LEU A 32 27.44 -8.75 7.84
C LEU A 32 26.79 -7.34 7.78
N THR A 33 27.32 -6.38 8.54
CA THR A 33 26.81 -4.99 8.51
C THR A 33 27.15 -4.29 7.19
N LEU A 34 28.35 -4.52 6.65
CA LEU A 34 28.73 -3.98 5.34
C LEU A 34 27.90 -4.63 4.22
N GLY A 35 27.68 -5.95 4.28
CA GLY A 35 26.81 -6.68 3.36
C GLY A 35 25.36 -6.19 3.39
N ALA A 36 24.81 -5.96 4.59
CA ALA A 36 23.48 -5.38 4.77
C ALA A 36 23.40 -3.93 4.23
N ALA A 37 24.43 -3.12 4.46
CA ALA A 37 24.50 -1.76 3.95
C ALA A 37 24.64 -1.72 2.40
N VAL A 38 25.39 -2.65 1.82
CA VAL A 38 25.50 -2.79 0.36
C VAL A 38 24.20 -3.30 -0.24
N LEU A 39 23.53 -4.28 0.38
CA LEU A 39 22.21 -4.74 -0.05
C LEU A 39 21.15 -3.63 0.07
N TRP A 40 21.20 -2.82 1.13
CA TRP A 40 20.34 -1.64 1.27
C TRP A 40 20.65 -0.56 0.23
N ALA A 41 21.92 -0.33 -0.09
CA ALA A 41 22.35 0.63 -1.11
C ALA A 41 22.10 0.14 -2.55
N MET A 42 22.17 -1.19 -2.79
CA MET A 42 21.87 -1.80 -4.10
C MET A 42 20.38 -2.08 -4.28
N GLY A 43 19.63 -2.29 -3.19
CA GLY A 43 18.18 -2.24 -3.14
C GLY A 43 17.70 -0.79 -3.12
N GLY A 44 18.37 0.08 -3.90
CA GLY A 44 17.95 1.46 -4.07
C GLY A 44 16.43 1.46 -4.27
N THR A 45 15.73 2.15 -3.38
CA THR A 45 14.29 2.37 -3.47
C THR A 45 14.05 2.95 -4.85
N GLN A 46 13.75 2.07 -5.80
CA GLN A 46 13.17 2.50 -7.08
C GLN A 46 11.98 3.35 -6.67
N SER A 47 12.08 4.65 -6.93
CA SER A 47 10.96 5.53 -6.67
C SER A 47 9.72 4.87 -7.29
N TRP A 48 8.62 4.76 -6.54
CA TRP A 48 7.39 4.22 -7.14
C TRP A 48 7.00 4.99 -8.41
N THR A 49 7.44 6.25 -8.58
CA THR A 49 7.31 7.03 -9.82
C THR A 49 8.10 6.42 -10.99
N ASP A 50 9.21 5.72 -10.72
CA ASP A 50 9.99 5.03 -11.76
C ASP A 50 9.32 3.72 -12.21
N ARG A 51 8.26 3.30 -11.48
CA ARG A 51 7.44 2.12 -11.79
C ARG A 51 6.14 2.48 -12.50
N LEU A 52 5.83 3.77 -12.66
CA LEU A 52 4.69 4.20 -13.47
C LEU A 52 4.99 3.89 -14.94
N THR A 53 4.27 2.92 -15.47
CA THR A 53 4.27 2.65 -16.92
C THR A 53 3.35 3.66 -17.59
N GLU A 54 3.81 4.21 -18.72
CA GLU A 54 2.96 5.01 -19.57
C GLU A 54 1.73 4.19 -20.00
N ASN A 55 0.55 4.81 -19.99
CA ASN A 55 -0.66 4.14 -20.46
C ASN A 55 -0.50 3.78 -21.94
N PRO A 56 -0.49 2.49 -22.31
CA PRO A 56 -0.29 2.07 -23.70
C PRO A 56 -1.51 2.31 -24.59
N TYR A 57 -2.65 2.69 -24.01
CA TYR A 57 -3.92 2.83 -24.72
C TYR A 57 -4.22 4.28 -25.08
N GLY A 58 -4.61 4.52 -26.32
CA GLY A 58 -5.11 5.80 -26.81
C GLY A 58 -6.64 5.86 -26.86
N PRO A 59 -7.23 7.03 -27.11
CA PRO A 59 -8.68 7.19 -27.19
C PRO A 59 -9.37 6.27 -28.20
N GLY A 60 -8.67 5.88 -29.28
CA GLY A 60 -9.17 4.98 -30.32
C GLY A 60 -9.28 3.51 -29.89
N ASP A 61 -8.65 3.15 -28.76
CA ASP A 61 -8.68 1.79 -28.22
C ASP A 61 -9.93 1.53 -27.37
N PHE A 62 -10.78 2.53 -27.20
CA PHE A 62 -12.00 2.41 -26.41
C PHE A 62 -13.25 2.57 -27.28
N SER A 63 -14.24 1.74 -27.03
CA SER A 63 -15.56 1.83 -27.67
C SER A 63 -16.66 1.68 -26.63
N SER A 64 -17.83 2.25 -26.92
CA SER A 64 -19.02 2.08 -26.08
C SER A 64 -19.93 1.03 -26.73
N LEU A 65 -20.20 -0.04 -26.00
CA LEU A 65 -21.10 -1.11 -26.44
C LEU A 65 -22.09 -1.45 -25.31
N GLY A 66 -23.39 -1.33 -25.58
CA GLY A 66 -24.44 -1.65 -24.61
C GLY A 66 -24.40 -0.77 -23.34
N GLY A 67 -23.92 0.48 -23.43
CA GLY A 67 -23.80 1.40 -22.30
C GLY A 67 -22.51 1.24 -21.48
N TYR A 68 -21.61 0.34 -21.88
CA TYR A 68 -20.33 0.14 -21.22
C TYR A 68 -19.17 0.52 -22.12
N VAL A 69 -18.09 1.07 -21.53
CA VAL A 69 -16.82 1.29 -22.22
C VAL A 69 -16.04 -0.03 -22.22
N THR A 70 -15.54 -0.41 -23.39
CA THR A 70 -14.71 -1.60 -23.60
C THR A 70 -13.40 -1.19 -24.25
N CYS A 71 -12.28 -1.78 -23.83
CA CYS A 71 -11.01 -1.65 -24.53
C CYS A 71 -10.97 -2.69 -25.67
N THR A 72 -10.71 -2.22 -26.91
CA THR A 72 -10.62 -3.08 -28.09
C THR A 72 -9.21 -3.64 -28.31
N ALA A 73 -8.21 -3.06 -27.66
CA ALA A 73 -6.80 -3.43 -27.76
C ALA A 73 -6.37 -4.53 -26.77
N GLY A 74 -7.26 -4.97 -25.88
CA GLY A 74 -6.94 -5.99 -24.88
C GLY A 74 -8.16 -6.58 -24.19
N PRO A 75 -7.96 -7.56 -23.31
CA PRO A 75 -9.04 -8.16 -22.52
C PRO A 75 -9.61 -7.10 -21.57
N THR A 76 -10.95 -7.07 -21.49
CA THR A 76 -11.69 -6.13 -20.65
C THR A 76 -12.45 -6.89 -19.56
N ARG A 77 -12.34 -6.41 -18.33
CA ARG A 77 -13.17 -6.84 -17.20
C ARG A 77 -14.11 -5.70 -16.82
N ARG A 78 -15.30 -6.02 -16.35
CA ARG A 78 -16.24 -5.02 -15.82
C ARG A 78 -16.17 -5.00 -14.31
N GLY A 79 -16.15 -3.78 -13.77
CA GLY A 79 -16.24 -3.56 -12.35
C GLY A 79 -17.22 -2.46 -12.01
N ILE A 80 -17.49 -2.35 -10.72
CA ILE A 80 -18.24 -1.26 -10.12
C ILE A 80 -17.44 -0.72 -8.95
N ASP A 81 -17.65 0.54 -8.61
CA ASP A 81 -17.29 1.10 -7.32
C ASP A 81 -18.55 1.35 -6.50
N VAL A 82 -18.46 1.11 -5.21
CA VAL A 82 -19.61 1.20 -4.30
C VAL A 82 -19.21 1.74 -2.93
N SER A 83 -20.19 2.35 -2.27
CA SER A 83 -20.11 2.83 -0.90
C SER A 83 -21.45 2.62 -0.20
N GLU A 84 -21.61 3.15 1.02
CA GLU A 84 -22.89 3.19 1.71
C GLU A 84 -24.00 3.89 0.91
N TYR A 85 -23.65 4.78 -0.03
CA TYR A 85 -24.64 5.50 -0.84
C TYR A 85 -25.40 4.61 -1.83
N GLN A 86 -24.90 3.42 -2.15
CA GLN A 86 -25.61 2.42 -2.94
C GLN A 86 -26.54 1.54 -2.10
N GLU A 87 -26.59 1.80 -0.80
CA GLU A 87 -27.42 1.06 0.16
C GLU A 87 -27.15 -0.46 0.08
N LYS A 88 -28.15 -1.29 0.31
CA LYS A 88 -28.00 -2.75 0.27
C LYS A 88 -27.92 -3.28 -1.15
N ILE A 89 -26.84 -3.97 -1.48
CA ILE A 89 -26.54 -4.49 -2.82
C ILE A 89 -26.89 -5.97 -2.89
N ASP A 90 -27.59 -6.36 -3.98
CA ASP A 90 -27.73 -7.77 -4.38
C ASP A 90 -26.51 -8.21 -5.19
N TRP A 91 -25.50 -8.69 -4.51
CA TRP A 91 -24.23 -9.11 -5.11
C TRP A 91 -24.39 -10.29 -6.07
N ALA A 92 -25.39 -11.14 -5.89
CA ALA A 92 -25.69 -12.22 -6.82
C ALA A 92 -26.23 -11.66 -8.15
N ALA A 93 -27.08 -10.64 -8.10
CA ALA A 93 -27.54 -9.94 -9.29
C ALA A 93 -26.41 -9.16 -9.98
N VAL A 94 -25.49 -8.53 -9.23
CA VAL A 94 -24.28 -7.88 -9.77
C VAL A 94 -23.43 -8.89 -10.55
N LYS A 95 -23.15 -10.07 -9.97
CA LYS A 95 -22.38 -11.12 -10.66
C LYS A 95 -23.10 -11.64 -11.90
N ALA A 96 -24.40 -11.88 -11.80
CA ALA A 96 -25.22 -12.30 -12.95
C ALA A 96 -25.27 -11.24 -14.07
N GLY A 97 -25.11 -9.96 -13.71
CA GLY A 97 -24.98 -8.84 -14.66
C GLY A 97 -23.64 -8.79 -15.40
N GLY A 98 -22.71 -9.71 -15.11
CA GLY A 98 -21.42 -9.83 -15.78
C GLY A 98 -20.36 -8.88 -15.22
N PHE A 99 -20.46 -8.51 -13.94
CA PHE A 99 -19.44 -7.77 -13.24
C PHE A 99 -18.46 -8.72 -12.57
N ASP A 100 -17.16 -8.48 -12.77
CA ASP A 100 -16.08 -9.37 -12.33
C ASP A 100 -15.38 -8.87 -11.08
N PHE A 101 -15.42 -7.56 -10.82
CA PHE A 101 -14.76 -6.95 -9.68
C PHE A 101 -15.54 -5.75 -9.13
N ALA A 102 -15.19 -5.38 -7.89
CA ALA A 102 -15.71 -4.20 -7.23
C ALA A 102 -14.60 -3.47 -6.45
N PHE A 103 -14.62 -2.14 -6.50
CA PHE A 103 -13.91 -1.30 -5.54
C PHE A 103 -14.90 -0.83 -4.49
N ILE A 104 -14.62 -1.12 -3.22
CA ILE A 104 -15.53 -0.84 -2.09
C ILE A 104 -14.91 0.23 -1.22
N ARG A 105 -15.65 1.33 -0.98
CA ARG A 105 -15.20 2.34 -0.03
C ARG A 105 -15.13 1.74 1.36
N ILE A 106 -13.96 1.84 1.99
CA ILE A 106 -13.82 1.38 3.37
C ILE A 106 -13.95 2.51 4.39
N GLY A 107 -13.70 3.74 3.97
CA GLY A 107 -13.81 4.91 4.81
C GLY A 107 -13.49 6.19 4.06
N TYR A 108 -13.56 7.29 4.78
CA TYR A 108 -13.31 8.62 4.23
C TYR A 108 -12.83 9.60 5.31
N ARG A 109 -12.18 10.67 4.88
CA ARG A 109 -11.94 11.85 5.72
C ARG A 109 -12.97 12.91 5.41
N GLY A 110 -13.61 13.44 6.44
CA GLY A 110 -14.60 14.51 6.30
C GLY A 110 -13.99 15.78 5.71
N TYR A 111 -14.57 16.28 4.62
CA TYR A 111 -14.06 17.46 3.89
C TYR A 111 -14.18 18.79 4.68
N THR A 112 -14.92 18.79 5.77
CA THR A 112 -15.04 19.94 6.70
C THR A 112 -14.33 19.63 8.03
N SER A 113 -14.66 18.49 8.66
CA SER A 113 -14.17 18.16 10.01
C SER A 113 -12.69 17.70 10.00
N GLY A 114 -12.27 17.05 8.92
CA GLY A 114 -10.96 16.40 8.87
C GLY A 114 -10.86 15.10 9.69
N GLU A 115 -11.98 14.65 10.26
CA GLU A 115 -12.05 13.39 11.01
C GLU A 115 -12.15 12.19 10.06
N LEU A 116 -11.70 11.02 10.52
CA LEU A 116 -11.77 9.77 9.78
C LEU A 116 -13.05 9.03 10.14
N PHE A 117 -13.76 8.57 9.12
CA PHE A 117 -15.01 7.84 9.27
C PHE A 117 -14.93 6.52 8.52
N PRO A 118 -15.46 5.42 9.09
CA PRO A 118 -15.70 4.20 8.31
C PRO A 118 -16.87 4.43 7.34
N ASP A 119 -16.91 3.65 6.28
CA ASP A 119 -18.12 3.45 5.49
C ASP A 119 -18.95 2.38 6.18
N ASP A 120 -20.21 2.71 6.51
CA ASP A 120 -21.05 1.85 7.34
C ASP A 120 -21.36 0.49 6.69
N LEU A 121 -21.34 0.40 5.36
CA LEU A 121 -21.62 -0.82 4.63
C LEU A 121 -20.37 -1.55 4.11
N ALA A 122 -19.16 -1.02 4.40
CA ALA A 122 -17.92 -1.58 3.89
C ALA A 122 -17.77 -3.08 4.16
N ARG A 123 -17.98 -3.51 5.40
CA ARG A 123 -17.84 -4.93 5.80
C ARG A 123 -18.89 -5.83 5.15
N GLU A 124 -20.13 -5.36 5.06
CA GLU A 124 -21.21 -6.10 4.40
C GLU A 124 -20.94 -6.23 2.90
N ASN A 125 -20.49 -5.15 2.26
CA ASN A 125 -20.16 -5.14 0.84
C ASN A 125 -18.96 -6.05 0.52
N LEU A 126 -17.89 -6.01 1.32
CA LEU A 126 -16.73 -6.91 1.16
C LEU A 126 -17.16 -8.39 1.26
N ALA A 127 -17.93 -8.73 2.29
CA ALA A 127 -18.40 -10.10 2.48
C ALA A 127 -19.35 -10.55 1.36
N GLY A 128 -20.28 -9.68 0.94
CA GLY A 128 -21.24 -9.97 -0.10
C GLY A 128 -20.60 -10.15 -1.48
N ALA A 129 -19.69 -9.26 -1.87
CA ALA A 129 -18.95 -9.34 -3.13
C ALA A 129 -18.16 -10.65 -3.23
N ARG A 130 -17.41 -11.00 -2.18
CA ARG A 130 -16.65 -12.26 -2.12
C ARG A 130 -17.53 -13.49 -2.18
N ALA A 131 -18.63 -13.49 -1.43
CA ALA A 131 -19.58 -14.61 -1.47
C ALA A 131 -20.18 -14.83 -2.86
N ALA A 132 -20.31 -13.77 -3.67
CA ALA A 132 -20.76 -13.83 -5.05
C ALA A 132 -19.63 -14.17 -6.05
N GLY A 133 -18.39 -14.33 -5.63
CA GLY A 133 -17.24 -14.59 -6.50
C GLY A 133 -16.85 -13.39 -7.34
N ILE A 134 -16.95 -12.18 -6.76
CA ILE A 134 -16.51 -10.91 -7.32
C ILE A 134 -15.18 -10.56 -6.67
N ASP A 135 -14.16 -10.28 -7.48
CA ASP A 135 -12.85 -9.83 -7.00
C ASP A 135 -12.97 -8.45 -6.34
N VAL A 136 -12.29 -8.24 -5.22
CA VAL A 136 -12.43 -7.02 -4.44
C VAL A 136 -11.14 -6.22 -4.34
N GLY A 137 -11.25 -4.92 -4.62
CA GLY A 137 -10.36 -3.88 -4.18
C GLY A 137 -11.09 -2.94 -3.23
N VAL A 138 -10.37 -2.04 -2.63
CA VAL A 138 -10.98 -1.05 -1.74
C VAL A 138 -10.47 0.34 -2.07
N TYR A 139 -11.23 1.36 -1.66
CA TYR A 139 -10.78 2.73 -1.74
C TYR A 139 -11.04 3.51 -0.46
N PHE A 140 -10.22 4.51 -0.25
CA PHE A 140 -10.38 5.48 0.83
C PHE A 140 -10.51 6.88 0.23
N TYR A 141 -11.64 7.54 0.50
CA TYR A 141 -11.90 8.90 0.04
C TYR A 141 -11.10 9.89 0.89
N SER A 142 -10.02 10.38 0.31
CA SER A 142 -9.04 11.22 1.00
C SER A 142 -9.39 12.70 0.93
N GLN A 143 -9.23 13.36 2.06
CA GLN A 143 -9.21 14.81 2.17
C GLN A 143 -8.01 15.27 3.02
N ALA A 144 -6.90 14.54 2.96
CA ALA A 144 -5.66 14.91 3.62
C ALA A 144 -5.09 16.21 3.06
N VAL A 145 -4.65 17.09 3.94
CA VAL A 145 -4.01 18.38 3.58
C VAL A 145 -2.50 18.39 3.87
N SER A 146 -1.98 17.28 4.39
CA SER A 146 -0.54 17.09 4.61
C SER A 146 -0.14 15.63 4.47
N PRO A 147 1.15 15.33 4.23
CA PRO A 147 1.66 13.97 4.21
C PRO A 147 1.41 13.19 5.50
N GLU A 148 1.43 13.85 6.67
CA GLU A 148 1.15 13.22 7.97
C GLU A 148 -0.31 12.74 8.05
N GLU A 149 -1.25 13.51 7.52
CA GLU A 149 -2.64 13.12 7.43
C GLU A 149 -2.85 11.97 6.44
N ALA A 150 -2.22 12.03 5.29
CA ALA A 150 -2.26 10.94 4.30
C ALA A 150 -1.68 9.63 4.87
N ALA A 151 -0.59 9.72 5.64
CA ALA A 151 -0.06 8.56 6.38
C ALA A 151 -1.04 8.05 7.45
N ALA A 152 -1.79 8.94 8.10
CA ALA A 152 -2.80 8.54 9.08
C ALA A 152 -3.99 7.83 8.40
N GLU A 153 -4.44 8.31 7.25
CA GLU A 153 -5.45 7.63 6.42
C GLU A 153 -5.00 6.23 6.00
N ALA A 154 -3.78 6.12 5.50
CA ALA A 154 -3.23 4.82 5.08
C ALA A 154 -3.14 3.84 6.26
N ARG A 155 -2.64 4.27 7.43
CA ARG A 155 -2.62 3.42 8.63
C ARG A 155 -4.02 3.00 9.07
N TRP A 156 -4.98 3.91 9.02
CA TRP A 156 -6.38 3.59 9.31
C TRP A 156 -6.91 2.50 8.35
N CYS A 157 -6.60 2.59 7.04
CA CYS A 157 -6.96 1.55 6.08
C CYS A 157 -6.35 0.20 6.43
N LEU A 158 -5.07 0.16 6.81
CA LEU A 158 -4.38 -1.06 7.21
C LEU A 158 -4.99 -1.67 8.49
N GLU A 159 -5.35 -0.85 9.47
CA GLU A 159 -6.05 -1.28 10.68
C GLU A 159 -7.44 -1.83 10.36
N PHE A 160 -8.19 -1.15 9.48
CA PHE A 160 -9.49 -1.62 9.02
C PHE A 160 -9.37 -2.98 8.35
N LEU A 161 -8.43 -3.18 7.45
CA LEU A 161 -8.27 -4.44 6.74
C LEU A 161 -7.74 -5.56 7.64
N GLY A 162 -6.82 -5.26 8.55
CA GLY A 162 -6.17 -6.28 9.39
C GLY A 162 -5.42 -7.31 8.55
N SER A 163 -5.92 -8.54 8.50
CA SER A 163 -5.37 -9.63 7.69
C SER A 163 -6.17 -9.95 6.43
N GLU A 164 -7.13 -9.10 6.05
CA GLU A 164 -7.93 -9.29 4.85
C GLU A 164 -7.08 -9.25 3.60
N MET A 165 -7.20 -10.27 2.73
CA MET A 165 -6.53 -10.27 1.43
C MET A 165 -7.39 -9.55 0.40
N LEU A 166 -6.77 -8.73 -0.43
CA LEU A 166 -7.44 -8.07 -1.56
C LEU A 166 -7.00 -8.70 -2.88
N ASP A 167 -7.93 -8.81 -3.82
CA ASP A 167 -7.65 -9.27 -5.18
C ASP A 167 -7.17 -8.13 -6.08
N LEU A 168 -7.53 -6.91 -5.71
CA LEU A 168 -7.26 -5.67 -6.44
C LEU A 168 -6.61 -4.63 -5.49
N PRO A 169 -6.07 -3.52 -6.02
CA PRO A 169 -5.40 -2.51 -5.21
C PRO A 169 -6.26 -1.87 -4.11
N LEU A 170 -5.57 -1.21 -3.17
CA LEU A 170 -6.12 -0.21 -2.29
C LEU A 170 -5.90 1.18 -2.90
N VAL A 171 -7.00 1.88 -3.14
CA VAL A 171 -6.99 3.14 -3.90
C VAL A 171 -6.96 4.34 -2.96
N TYR A 172 -6.03 5.25 -3.19
CA TYR A 172 -6.08 6.62 -2.72
C TYR A 172 -7.01 7.39 -3.66
N ASP A 173 -8.20 7.70 -3.18
CA ASP A 173 -9.22 8.41 -3.94
C ASP A 173 -9.27 9.87 -3.49
N TRP A 174 -8.71 10.76 -4.33
CA TRP A 174 -8.74 12.20 -4.07
C TRP A 174 -9.55 12.90 -5.14
N GLU A 175 -10.52 13.67 -4.68
CA GLU A 175 -11.39 14.45 -5.56
C GLU A 175 -11.44 15.90 -5.14
N TRP A 176 -11.46 16.80 -6.11
CA TRP A 176 -11.76 18.19 -5.84
C TRP A 176 -13.24 18.33 -5.46
N VAL A 177 -13.52 18.88 -4.28
CA VAL A 177 -14.89 19.04 -3.78
C VAL A 177 -15.39 20.46 -4.06
N SER A 178 -14.74 21.44 -3.45
CA SER A 178 -15.05 22.87 -3.61
C SER A 178 -13.90 23.73 -3.09
N ALA A 179 -13.94 25.02 -3.38
CA ALA A 179 -12.96 25.97 -2.85
C ALA A 179 -13.02 26.10 -1.33
N GLU A 180 -14.18 25.84 -0.71
CA GLU A 180 -14.42 25.91 0.73
C GLU A 180 -14.06 24.63 1.47
N ALA A 181 -13.86 23.52 0.75
CA ALA A 181 -13.38 22.28 1.34
C ALA A 181 -11.94 22.46 1.87
N ARG A 182 -11.58 21.67 2.86
CA ARG A 182 -10.24 21.74 3.48
C ARG A 182 -9.09 21.56 2.46
N THR A 183 -9.34 20.85 1.36
CA THR A 183 -8.41 20.62 0.26
C THR A 183 -8.51 21.65 -0.86
N GLY A 184 -9.46 22.60 -0.81
CA GLY A 184 -9.78 23.54 -1.88
C GLY A 184 -8.63 24.45 -2.30
N GLY A 185 -7.72 24.75 -1.37
CA GLY A 185 -6.51 25.58 -1.62
C GLY A 185 -5.21 24.79 -1.70
N MET A 186 -5.26 23.47 -1.80
CA MET A 186 -4.06 22.62 -1.82
C MET A 186 -3.28 22.78 -3.12
N ASP A 187 -1.96 22.99 -3.00
CA ASP A 187 -1.08 23.03 -4.16
C ASP A 187 -0.71 21.62 -4.65
N LYS A 188 -0.29 21.55 -5.92
CA LYS A 188 0.05 20.27 -6.58
C LYS A 188 1.19 19.54 -5.89
N ALA A 189 2.15 20.26 -5.30
CA ALA A 189 3.31 19.63 -4.66
C ALA A 189 2.86 18.93 -3.37
N THR A 190 2.06 19.59 -2.55
CA THR A 190 1.49 19.02 -1.34
C THR A 190 0.60 17.81 -1.65
N LEU A 191 -0.28 17.91 -2.66
CA LEU A 191 -1.11 16.79 -3.10
C LEU A 191 -0.26 15.60 -3.54
N THR A 192 0.80 15.85 -4.31
CA THR A 192 1.71 14.80 -4.76
C THR A 192 2.39 14.10 -3.58
N GLU A 193 2.85 14.86 -2.58
CA GLU A 193 3.49 14.27 -1.40
C GLU A 193 2.48 13.50 -0.52
N CYS A 194 1.22 13.94 -0.42
CA CYS A 194 0.15 13.18 0.23
C CYS A 194 -0.05 11.82 -0.47
N ALA A 195 -0.23 11.84 -1.79
CA ALA A 195 -0.43 10.63 -2.58
C ALA A 195 0.75 9.66 -2.45
N LYS A 196 2.00 10.15 -2.55
CA LYS A 196 3.21 9.33 -2.35
C LYS A 196 3.25 8.71 -0.96
N THR A 197 2.96 9.50 0.06
CA THR A 197 3.03 9.05 1.45
C THR A 197 1.97 7.99 1.74
N PHE A 198 0.75 8.19 1.24
CA PHE A 198 -0.30 7.17 1.32
C PHE A 198 0.13 5.88 0.65
N CYS A 199 0.51 5.94 -0.63
CA CYS A 199 0.91 4.77 -1.41
C CYS A 199 2.08 4.01 -0.77
N GLN A 200 3.12 4.73 -0.31
CA GLN A 200 4.26 4.10 0.34
C GLN A 200 3.86 3.39 1.65
N THR A 201 2.93 3.98 2.41
CA THR A 201 2.44 3.38 3.66
C THR A 201 1.64 2.12 3.37
N ILE A 202 0.78 2.13 2.35
CA ILE A 202 -0.01 0.96 1.91
C ILE A 202 0.91 -0.15 1.39
N GLU A 203 1.91 0.19 0.59
CA GLU A 203 2.89 -0.77 0.05
C GLU A 203 3.69 -1.42 1.18
N ASN A 204 4.14 -0.64 2.17
CA ASN A 204 4.82 -1.16 3.36
C ASN A 204 3.92 -2.09 4.20
N GLY A 205 2.61 -1.90 4.14
CA GLY A 205 1.61 -2.78 4.74
C GLY A 205 1.33 -4.06 3.94
N GLY A 206 1.96 -4.24 2.78
CA GLY A 206 1.86 -5.45 1.95
C GLY A 206 0.72 -5.42 0.93
N TYR A 207 0.07 -4.27 0.72
CA TYR A 207 -0.97 -4.11 -0.30
C TYR A 207 -0.45 -3.34 -1.50
N GLN A 208 -1.06 -3.57 -2.67
CA GLN A 208 -0.79 -2.81 -3.88
C GLN A 208 -1.54 -1.47 -3.82
N PRO A 209 -0.86 -0.31 -3.87
CA PRO A 209 -1.52 0.98 -3.95
C PRO A 209 -1.96 1.31 -5.38
N MET A 210 -3.00 2.13 -5.48
CA MET A 210 -3.48 2.74 -6.72
C MET A 210 -3.93 4.18 -6.44
N LEU A 211 -3.89 5.04 -7.44
CA LEU A 211 -4.32 6.43 -7.36
C LEU A 211 -5.55 6.65 -8.24
N TYR A 212 -6.51 7.37 -7.72
CA TYR A 212 -7.62 7.94 -8.46
C TYR A 212 -7.69 9.45 -8.21
N PHE A 213 -7.91 10.21 -9.27
CA PHE A 213 -8.12 11.66 -9.26
C PHE A 213 -9.20 12.01 -10.29
N ASN A 214 -10.01 13.03 -10.01
CA ASN A 214 -10.92 13.64 -10.96
C ASN A 214 -10.48 15.06 -11.35
#